data_3b08eddace0bc00299ca815419713bcc
#
_entry.id   3b08eddace0bc00299ca815419713bcc
#
_cell.length_a   1.000
_cell.length_b   1.000
_cell.length_c   1.000
_cell.angle_alpha   90.00
_cell.angle_beta   90.00
_cell.angle_gamma   90.00
#
_symmetry.space_group_name_H-M   'P 1'
#
loop_
_entity.id
_entity.type
_entity.pdbx_description
1 polymer ?
#
loop_
_entity_poly.entity_id
_entity_poly.type
_entity_poly.pdbx_seq_one_letter_code
_entity_poly.pdbx_strand_id
1 'polypeptide(L)'
;MKLLSLDVETSGNQPGYGLQPCRALTGDAWLTSIAFASKGGVSATLNPSVEMIRRVLVDCARRKITIVGWNTPFDMAWLIAIGLRDEVFACDWLDGMLIWRHLTCSPDWTGLAPKSYGLKAAVAEHRPEFAGYDEDVDFDDESPEAREKLRVYNGADADHTLWLVEKFWAELNPQQRRAALIEARCLPMMAETHVLGIHGNMAAAVALAEKLEADADAAYHALTADGEAIDPAVLASPTKLRKLLFEDWGLPVVKLTDKGAESTDKDALSQLAPLDPRAGMLHDYREAKNNRTKFAVGVAKSLDYNGEGITRPVARVFGTYTGRVTYSSAIGKGDKKLPTGFALHQMKRDPAFRALLEAPPGYTLIEWDFAGQEFRWMAVFSKDPTMLRMCEPGEDAHAYMGGQVSGRSYAAMLAGLEAGDKKVKDARQLGKFVGLSAQFRTGVKTLRVKARTQHGLTLTETETQHVSNTYRRTYPGVPRYWKDQCDKARHTGVVHTIAGRPLHLGKGPWPREQSWGRESSAINFPVQGSGADQKYLALAALRTLLPRYNGRLYFELHDGLYAIVPDEHAVEACREIKHALSNLPYEKAWGVQLPIQFPVDAKLGKSWGSLKEFKE
;
A
#
# COMPACT_ATOMS: atom_id res chain seq x y z
N MET A 1 2.01 30.79 4.51
CA MET A 1 2.96 29.77 5.03
C MET A 1 4.36 30.21 4.63
N LYS A 2 5.33 30.15 5.54
CA LYS A 2 6.75 30.37 5.19
C LYS A 2 7.32 29.02 4.79
N LEU A 3 8.00 28.95 3.64
CA LEU A 3 8.57 27.72 3.08
C LEU A 3 10.09 27.83 3.02
N LEU A 4 10.75 26.70 3.24
CA LEU A 4 12.16 26.46 2.94
C LEU A 4 12.24 25.13 2.18
N SER A 5 12.73 25.14 0.95
CA SER A 5 13.02 23.89 0.25
C SER A 5 14.32 23.30 0.75
N LEU A 6 14.37 21.98 0.81
CA LEU A 6 15.54 21.19 1.16
C LEU A 6 15.67 20.04 0.16
N ASP A 7 16.88 19.80 -0.29
CA ASP A 7 17.24 18.67 -1.14
C ASP A 7 18.64 18.16 -0.75
N VAL A 8 18.86 16.83 -0.78
CA VAL A 8 20.13 16.20 -0.42
C VAL A 8 20.67 15.35 -1.55
N GLU A 9 21.98 15.44 -1.78
CA GLU A 9 22.72 14.54 -2.64
C GLU A 9 23.64 13.63 -1.80
N THR A 10 23.82 12.40 -2.26
CA THR A 10 24.38 11.34 -1.45
C THR A 10 25.34 10.46 -2.25
N SER A 11 26.33 9.89 -1.57
CA SER A 11 27.28 8.93 -2.15
C SER A 11 27.59 7.82 -1.16
N GLY A 12 28.35 6.82 -1.58
CA GLY A 12 28.79 5.72 -0.74
C GLY A 12 30.00 5.01 -1.33
N ASN A 13 30.69 4.22 -0.50
CA ASN A 13 31.88 3.48 -0.86
C ASN A 13 31.65 2.31 -1.84
N GLN A 14 30.37 2.01 -2.17
CA GLN A 14 29.98 1.02 -3.18
C GLN A 14 28.79 1.52 -4.01
N PRO A 15 28.64 1.04 -5.26
CA PRO A 15 27.52 1.44 -6.12
C PRO A 15 26.17 1.20 -5.44
N GLY A 16 25.31 2.24 -5.42
CA GLY A 16 23.98 2.20 -4.85
C GLY A 16 23.91 2.35 -3.32
N TYR A 17 25.02 2.47 -2.59
CA TYR A 17 25.01 2.74 -1.15
C TYR A 17 24.49 4.15 -0.84
N GLY A 18 24.76 5.12 -1.69
CA GLY A 18 24.18 6.46 -1.60
C GLY A 18 22.63 6.49 -1.67
N LEU A 19 21.98 5.42 -2.16
CA LEU A 19 20.52 5.29 -2.15
C LEU A 19 19.98 4.65 -0.86
N GLN A 20 20.86 4.26 0.09
CA GLN A 20 20.52 3.53 1.31
C GLN A 20 20.91 4.32 2.57
N PRO A 21 19.99 5.13 3.12
CA PRO A 21 20.28 5.95 4.29
C PRO A 21 20.84 5.16 5.48
N CYS A 22 20.43 3.90 5.67
CA CYS A 22 20.94 3.04 6.72
C CYS A 22 22.48 2.80 6.65
N ARG A 23 23.10 2.95 5.48
CA ARG A 23 24.56 2.84 5.32
C ARG A 23 25.32 4.01 5.93
N ALA A 24 24.64 5.12 6.20
CA ALA A 24 25.25 6.22 6.97
C ALA A 24 25.49 5.83 8.44
N LEU A 25 24.72 4.89 9.00
CA LEU A 25 24.91 4.39 10.36
C LEU A 25 26.23 3.62 10.53
N THR A 26 26.74 3.02 9.46
CA THR A 26 28.02 2.29 9.43
C THR A 26 29.18 3.09 8.84
N GLY A 27 28.91 4.31 8.34
CA GLY A 27 29.91 5.14 7.66
C GLY A 27 30.19 4.72 6.21
N ASP A 28 29.42 3.79 5.66
CA ASP A 28 29.58 3.31 4.28
C ASP A 28 28.97 4.24 3.23
N ALA A 29 28.18 5.22 3.66
CA ALA A 29 27.57 6.22 2.79
C ALA A 29 27.43 7.57 3.55
N TRP A 30 27.35 8.68 2.80
CA TRP A 30 27.36 10.04 3.35
C TRP A 30 26.59 11.02 2.49
N LEU A 31 26.28 12.20 3.06
CA LEU A 31 25.77 13.34 2.33
C LEU A 31 26.93 14.02 1.58
N THR A 32 26.80 14.14 0.26
CA THR A 32 27.77 14.89 -0.58
C THR A 32 27.42 16.35 -0.70
N SER A 33 26.12 16.66 -0.75
CA SER A 33 25.61 18.03 -0.80
C SER A 33 24.28 18.15 -0.08
N ILE A 34 23.99 19.34 0.40
CA ILE A 34 22.66 19.77 0.81
C ILE A 34 22.38 21.15 0.25
N ALA A 35 21.17 21.33 -0.26
CA ALA A 35 20.69 22.62 -0.74
C ALA A 35 19.45 23.09 0.01
N PHE A 36 19.34 24.41 0.14
CA PHE A 36 18.19 25.10 0.66
C PHE A 36 17.77 26.21 -0.29
N ALA A 37 16.47 26.33 -0.57
CA ALA A 37 15.93 27.44 -1.33
C ALA A 37 14.79 28.14 -0.59
N SER A 38 14.77 29.45 -0.64
CA SER A 38 13.74 30.32 -0.05
C SER A 38 13.53 31.54 -0.97
N LYS A 39 12.55 32.38 -0.66
CA LYS A 39 12.37 33.67 -1.36
C LYS A 39 13.60 34.60 -1.29
N GLY A 40 14.51 34.33 -0.37
CA GLY A 40 15.77 35.08 -0.23
C GLY A 40 16.92 34.56 -1.10
N GLY A 41 16.72 33.47 -1.82
CA GLY A 41 17.71 32.86 -2.69
C GLY A 41 17.99 31.39 -2.37
N VAL A 42 18.99 30.85 -3.05
CA VAL A 42 19.43 29.45 -2.97
C VAL A 42 20.81 29.39 -2.31
N SER A 43 21.00 28.39 -1.46
CA SER A 43 22.28 28.03 -0.86
C SER A 43 22.49 26.54 -0.97
N ALA A 44 23.63 26.12 -1.55
CA ALA A 44 24.00 24.72 -1.63
C ALA A 44 25.43 24.52 -1.09
N THR A 45 25.64 23.50 -0.28
CA THR A 45 26.88 23.26 0.44
C THR A 45 27.35 21.83 0.20
N LEU A 46 28.59 21.68 -0.25
CA LEU A 46 29.28 20.38 -0.34
C LEU A 46 29.75 19.93 1.05
N ASN A 47 29.71 18.62 1.30
CA ASN A 47 30.14 17.98 2.53
C ASN A 47 29.59 18.70 3.79
N PRO A 48 28.26 18.83 3.90
CA PRO A 48 27.66 19.63 4.97
C PRO A 48 27.95 19.01 6.34
N SER A 49 28.24 19.86 7.33
CA SER A 49 28.35 19.37 8.71
C SER A 49 26.96 19.12 9.31
N VAL A 50 26.84 18.06 10.10
CA VAL A 50 25.59 17.71 10.81
C VAL A 50 25.10 18.88 11.67
N GLU A 51 26.03 19.59 12.32
CA GLU A 51 25.70 20.73 13.17
C GLU A 51 25.10 21.92 12.39
N MET A 52 25.60 22.18 11.17
CA MET A 52 25.02 23.21 10.29
C MET A 52 23.57 22.84 9.94
N ILE A 53 23.32 21.59 9.55
CA ILE A 53 21.98 21.11 9.21
C ILE A 53 21.06 21.21 10.44
N ARG A 54 21.53 20.74 11.61
CA ARG A 54 20.79 20.83 12.88
C ARG A 54 20.30 22.25 13.17
N ARG A 55 21.19 23.23 13.04
CA ARG A 55 20.83 24.64 13.27
C ARG A 55 19.71 25.12 12.34
N VAL A 56 19.73 24.73 11.06
CA VAL A 56 18.68 25.08 10.11
C VAL A 56 17.35 24.43 10.52
N LEU A 57 17.34 23.13 10.82
CA LEU A 57 16.12 22.42 11.22
C LEU A 57 15.54 22.98 12.53
N VAL A 58 16.37 23.24 13.54
CA VAL A 58 15.95 23.84 14.80
C VAL A 58 15.35 25.24 14.58
N ASP A 59 15.96 26.06 13.72
CA ASP A 59 15.41 27.40 13.39
C ASP A 59 14.07 27.28 12.65
N CYS A 60 13.94 26.33 11.70
CA CYS A 60 12.67 26.05 11.02
C CYS A 60 11.57 25.64 12.01
N ALA A 61 11.83 24.71 12.90
CA ALA A 61 10.88 24.27 13.93
C ALA A 61 10.46 25.44 14.85
N ARG A 62 11.44 26.20 15.36
CA ARG A 62 11.20 27.35 16.25
C ARG A 62 10.37 28.44 15.57
N ARG A 63 10.65 28.76 14.31
CA ARG A 63 10.00 29.83 13.54
C ARG A 63 8.76 29.38 12.77
N LYS A 64 8.38 28.10 12.88
CA LYS A 64 7.27 27.47 12.16
C LYS A 64 7.39 27.68 10.64
N ILE A 65 8.58 27.44 10.12
CA ILE A 65 8.87 27.39 8.69
C ILE A 65 8.61 25.94 8.25
N THR A 66 7.75 25.75 7.26
CA THR A 66 7.49 24.44 6.69
C THR A 66 8.61 24.09 5.71
N ILE A 67 9.26 22.94 5.92
CA ILE A 67 10.25 22.41 5.00
C ILE A 67 9.52 21.71 3.86
N VAL A 68 9.95 21.96 2.64
CA VAL A 68 9.41 21.33 1.44
C VAL A 68 10.52 20.60 0.68
N GLY A 69 10.20 19.45 0.09
CA GLY A 69 11.12 18.69 -0.75
C GLY A 69 10.33 17.92 -1.80
N TRP A 70 11.02 17.15 -2.60
CA TRP A 70 10.44 16.28 -3.61
C TRP A 70 10.75 14.82 -3.31
N ASN A 71 9.73 14.02 -2.93
CA ASN A 71 9.92 12.69 -2.36
C ASN A 71 10.68 12.74 -1.02
N THR A 72 10.24 13.65 -0.17
CA THR A 72 10.87 13.98 1.13
C THR A 72 11.16 12.80 2.07
N PRO A 73 10.49 11.62 1.99
CA PRO A 73 10.91 10.47 2.80
C PRO A 73 12.37 10.05 2.59
N PHE A 74 12.95 10.32 1.41
CA PHE A 74 14.36 10.05 1.15
C PHE A 74 15.26 11.00 1.95
N ASP A 75 15.03 12.31 1.83
CA ASP A 75 15.79 13.32 2.56
C ASP A 75 15.68 13.14 4.08
N MET A 76 14.45 12.93 4.58
CA MET A 76 14.20 12.66 5.99
C MET A 76 14.95 11.42 6.49
N ALA A 77 14.98 10.34 5.70
CA ALA A 77 15.69 9.12 6.08
C ALA A 77 17.19 9.36 6.20
N TRP A 78 17.79 10.16 5.29
CA TRP A 78 19.18 10.57 5.40
C TRP A 78 19.46 11.42 6.63
N LEU A 79 18.62 12.41 6.89
CA LEU A 79 18.74 13.26 8.08
C LEU A 79 18.61 12.45 9.38
N ILE A 80 17.68 11.49 9.42
CA ILE A 80 17.54 10.56 10.57
C ILE A 80 18.80 9.70 10.74
N ALA A 81 19.33 9.16 9.65
CA ALA A 81 20.48 8.26 9.67
C ALA A 81 21.75 8.96 10.16
N ILE A 82 21.92 10.25 9.91
CA ILE A 82 23.05 11.05 10.43
C ILE A 82 22.80 11.63 11.83
N GLY A 83 21.76 11.18 12.55
CA GLY A 83 21.50 11.54 13.95
C GLY A 83 20.65 12.80 14.16
N LEU A 84 19.83 13.20 13.17
CA LEU A 84 18.93 14.36 13.25
C LEU A 84 17.45 13.97 13.36
N ARG A 85 17.18 12.81 13.96
CA ARG A 85 15.83 12.27 14.11
C ARG A 85 14.87 13.26 14.78
N ASP A 86 15.27 13.78 15.94
CA ASP A 86 14.40 14.62 16.75
C ASP A 86 14.09 15.95 16.05
N GLU A 87 15.07 16.52 15.34
CA GLU A 87 14.90 17.72 14.53
C GLU A 87 13.95 17.47 13.35
N VAL A 88 14.06 16.32 12.66
CA VAL A 88 13.14 15.92 11.59
C VAL A 88 11.71 15.79 12.12
N PHE A 89 11.53 15.17 13.28
CA PHE A 89 10.22 15.03 13.90
C PHE A 89 9.66 16.34 14.46
N ALA A 90 10.50 17.29 14.83
CA ALA A 90 10.07 18.61 15.32
C ALA A 90 9.60 19.56 14.20
N CYS A 91 10.05 19.34 12.95
CA CYS A 91 9.69 20.16 11.81
C CYS A 91 8.33 19.81 11.21
N ASP A 92 7.69 20.81 10.60
CA ASP A 92 6.58 20.63 9.68
C ASP A 92 7.13 20.43 8.26
N TRP A 93 6.60 19.43 7.54
CA TRP A 93 7.04 19.07 6.20
C TRP A 93 5.90 19.10 5.20
N LEU A 94 6.26 19.30 3.92
CA LEU A 94 5.40 19.04 2.76
C LEU A 94 6.21 18.35 1.67
N ASP A 95 5.54 17.55 0.87
CA ASP A 95 6.13 16.82 -0.24
C ASP A 95 5.52 17.29 -1.57
N GLY A 96 6.35 17.86 -2.45
CA GLY A 96 5.92 18.39 -3.74
C GLY A 96 5.32 17.32 -4.66
N MET A 97 5.87 16.11 -4.64
CA MET A 97 5.35 14.99 -5.42
C MET A 97 3.94 14.61 -4.96
N LEU A 98 3.68 14.56 -3.64
CA LEU A 98 2.35 14.24 -3.11
C LEU A 98 1.35 15.35 -3.40
N ILE A 99 1.75 16.62 -3.30
CA ILE A 99 0.91 17.77 -3.66
C ILE A 99 0.51 17.70 -5.14
N TRP A 100 1.46 17.40 -6.04
CA TRP A 100 1.17 17.24 -7.46
C TRP A 100 0.20 16.08 -7.73
N ARG A 101 0.32 14.98 -6.99
CA ARG A 101 -0.65 13.87 -7.05
C ARG A 101 -2.06 14.27 -6.63
N HIS A 102 -2.22 15.18 -5.67
CA HIS A 102 -3.54 15.74 -5.32
C HIS A 102 -4.20 16.51 -6.47
N LEU A 103 -3.42 17.01 -7.43
CA LEU A 103 -3.93 17.74 -8.59
C LEU A 103 -4.18 16.82 -9.80
N THR A 104 -3.40 15.76 -9.96
CA THR A 104 -3.31 15.03 -11.23
C THR A 104 -3.56 13.52 -11.10
N CYS A 105 -3.93 13.02 -9.91
CA CYS A 105 -4.10 11.58 -9.69
C CYS A 105 -5.11 10.97 -10.66
N SER A 106 -4.67 9.98 -11.42
CA SER A 106 -5.47 9.22 -12.37
C SER A 106 -4.90 7.81 -12.51
N PRO A 107 -5.69 6.78 -12.86
CA PRO A 107 -5.14 5.48 -13.22
C PRO A 107 -4.29 5.58 -14.51
N ASP A 108 -3.13 4.92 -14.54
CA ASP A 108 -2.15 5.01 -15.63
C ASP A 108 -2.76 4.71 -17.02
N TRP A 109 -3.64 3.71 -17.08
CA TRP A 109 -4.30 3.29 -18.31
C TRP A 109 -5.27 4.32 -18.90
N THR A 110 -5.61 5.40 -18.16
CA THR A 110 -6.45 6.49 -18.68
C THR A 110 -5.67 7.44 -19.60
N GLY A 111 -4.37 7.47 -19.48
CA GLY A 111 -3.49 8.45 -20.14
C GLY A 111 -3.61 9.87 -19.59
N LEU A 112 -4.28 10.08 -18.45
CA LEU A 112 -4.48 11.40 -17.83
C LEU A 112 -3.46 11.69 -16.72
N ALA A 113 -2.83 10.65 -16.15
CA ALA A 113 -1.76 10.83 -15.17
C ALA A 113 -0.46 11.29 -15.87
N PRO A 114 0.39 12.07 -15.19
CA PRO A 114 1.74 12.32 -15.64
C PRO A 114 2.49 10.99 -15.89
N LYS A 115 3.36 10.95 -16.91
CA LYS A 115 4.17 9.75 -17.20
C LYS A 115 5.10 9.37 -16.03
N SER A 116 5.51 10.36 -15.27
CA SER A 116 6.33 10.21 -14.07
C SER A 116 5.99 11.33 -13.09
N TYR A 117 6.04 11.03 -11.80
CA TYR A 117 5.92 12.02 -10.72
C TYR A 117 7.30 12.49 -10.21
N GLY A 118 8.39 12.22 -10.92
CA GLY A 118 9.72 12.72 -10.59
C GLY A 118 9.85 14.24 -10.78
N LEU A 119 10.77 14.87 -10.04
CA LEU A 119 11.01 16.32 -10.12
C LEU A 119 11.30 16.78 -11.55
N LYS A 120 12.18 16.06 -12.27
CA LYS A 120 12.56 16.39 -13.64
C LYS A 120 11.36 16.41 -14.60
N ALA A 121 10.42 15.48 -14.42
CA ALA A 121 9.20 15.45 -15.20
C ALA A 121 8.28 16.64 -14.88
N ALA A 122 8.17 17.02 -13.60
CA ALA A 122 7.41 18.19 -13.18
C ALA A 122 8.04 19.49 -13.70
N VAL A 123 9.38 19.59 -13.67
CA VAL A 123 10.12 20.74 -14.25
C VAL A 123 9.87 20.81 -15.75
N ALA A 124 10.04 19.71 -16.48
CA ALA A 124 9.81 19.70 -17.94
C ALA A 124 8.37 20.07 -18.32
N GLU A 125 7.38 19.74 -17.50
CA GLU A 125 5.97 20.06 -17.74
C GLU A 125 5.62 21.53 -17.39
N HIS A 126 6.17 22.05 -16.28
CA HIS A 126 5.73 23.33 -15.70
C HIS A 126 6.75 24.46 -15.80
N ARG A 127 8.01 24.16 -16.08
CA ARG A 127 9.13 25.08 -16.31
C ARG A 127 9.99 24.60 -17.49
N PRO A 128 9.40 24.46 -18.70
CA PRO A 128 10.06 23.82 -19.86
C PRO A 128 11.38 24.48 -20.26
N GLU A 129 11.59 25.76 -19.90
CA GLU A 129 12.85 26.49 -20.11
C GLU A 129 14.04 25.92 -19.33
N PHE A 130 13.77 25.09 -18.31
CA PHE A 130 14.79 24.41 -17.52
C PHE A 130 14.82 22.89 -17.78
N ALA A 131 14.10 22.39 -18.79
CA ALA A 131 14.14 20.96 -19.11
C ALA A 131 15.58 20.53 -19.46
N GLY A 132 16.02 19.38 -18.93
CA GLY A 132 17.37 18.85 -19.19
C GLY A 132 18.48 19.46 -18.32
N TYR A 133 18.17 20.22 -17.28
CA TYR A 133 19.18 20.85 -16.40
C TYR A 133 20.04 19.84 -15.63
N ASP A 134 19.71 18.55 -15.68
CA ASP A 134 20.41 17.43 -15.04
C ASP A 134 21.29 16.60 -16.00
N GLU A 135 21.33 16.94 -17.30
CA GLU A 135 21.99 16.11 -18.32
C GLU A 135 23.53 16.08 -18.19
N ASP A 136 24.15 17.14 -17.62
CA ASP A 136 25.60 17.29 -17.51
C ASP A 136 26.15 16.87 -16.12
N VAL A 137 25.36 16.21 -15.26
CA VAL A 137 25.78 15.83 -13.91
C VAL A 137 26.22 14.38 -13.87
N ASP A 138 27.50 14.15 -13.57
CA ASP A 138 28.03 12.83 -13.27
C ASP A 138 28.14 12.66 -11.75
N PHE A 139 27.33 11.75 -11.21
CA PHE A 139 27.26 11.47 -9.78
C PHE A 139 28.39 10.56 -9.28
N ASP A 140 29.09 9.89 -10.17
CA ASP A 140 30.18 8.96 -9.87
C ASP A 140 31.56 9.66 -10.00
N ASP A 141 31.65 10.87 -10.58
CA ASP A 141 32.88 11.65 -10.71
C ASP A 141 33.11 12.51 -9.45
N GLU A 142 34.27 12.31 -8.81
CA GLU A 142 34.70 13.04 -7.62
C GLU A 142 35.64 14.24 -7.90
N SER A 143 35.83 14.59 -9.16
CA SER A 143 36.66 15.77 -9.53
C SER A 143 36.07 17.07 -8.95
N PRO A 144 36.90 18.09 -8.68
CA PRO A 144 36.41 19.39 -8.20
C PRO A 144 35.35 20.02 -9.11
N GLU A 145 35.49 19.84 -10.41
CA GLU A 145 34.56 20.34 -11.42
C GLU A 145 33.21 19.61 -11.36
N ALA A 146 33.22 18.29 -11.24
CA ALA A 146 31.98 17.49 -11.10
C ALA A 146 31.26 17.79 -9.78
N ARG A 147 32.02 17.96 -8.70
CA ARG A 147 31.44 18.35 -7.40
C ARG A 147 30.82 19.75 -7.42
N GLU A 148 31.42 20.71 -8.14
CA GLU A 148 30.80 22.03 -8.29
C GLU A 148 29.54 21.95 -9.16
N LYS A 149 29.53 21.16 -10.23
CA LYS A 149 28.32 20.86 -11.01
C LYS A 149 27.23 20.25 -10.15
N LEU A 150 27.57 19.25 -9.32
CA LEU A 150 26.65 18.62 -8.38
C LEU A 150 26.06 19.64 -7.37
N ARG A 151 26.87 20.56 -6.86
CA ARG A 151 26.41 21.63 -5.96
C ARG A 151 25.40 22.55 -6.65
N VAL A 152 25.69 22.96 -7.89
CA VAL A 152 24.77 23.81 -8.67
C VAL A 152 23.47 23.07 -8.97
N TYR A 153 23.57 21.83 -9.39
CA TYR A 153 22.43 20.94 -9.65
C TYR A 153 21.54 20.76 -8.42
N ASN A 154 22.12 20.44 -7.25
CA ASN A 154 21.39 20.31 -6.00
C ASN A 154 20.66 21.61 -5.61
N GLY A 155 21.32 22.76 -5.84
CA GLY A 155 20.69 24.08 -5.67
C GLY A 155 19.50 24.29 -6.61
N ALA A 156 19.60 23.83 -7.85
CA ALA A 156 18.52 23.92 -8.84
C ALA A 156 17.34 23.01 -8.45
N ASP A 157 17.60 21.79 -7.94
CA ASP A 157 16.54 20.89 -7.45
C ASP A 157 15.75 21.53 -6.30
N ALA A 158 16.43 22.17 -5.35
CA ALA A 158 15.79 22.89 -4.26
C ALA A 158 14.97 24.09 -4.76
N ASP A 159 15.47 24.88 -5.73
CA ASP A 159 14.75 26.03 -6.32
C ASP A 159 13.50 25.58 -7.08
N HIS A 160 13.66 24.61 -7.96
CA HIS A 160 12.54 24.06 -8.73
C HIS A 160 11.46 23.45 -7.81
N THR A 161 11.87 22.74 -6.77
CA THR A 161 10.96 22.19 -5.76
C THR A 161 10.17 23.29 -5.07
N LEU A 162 10.83 24.35 -4.61
CA LEU A 162 10.15 25.47 -3.97
C LEU A 162 9.11 26.11 -4.91
N TRP A 163 9.50 26.41 -6.13
CA TRP A 163 8.62 27.03 -7.12
C TRP A 163 7.40 26.14 -7.45
N LEU A 164 7.63 24.85 -7.69
CA LEU A 164 6.57 23.89 -7.99
C LEU A 164 5.60 23.72 -6.81
N VAL A 165 6.13 23.63 -5.58
CA VAL A 165 5.30 23.52 -4.38
C VAL A 165 4.47 24.79 -4.17
N GLU A 166 5.02 26.00 -4.33
CA GLU A 166 4.26 27.25 -4.24
C GLU A 166 3.12 27.28 -5.27
N LYS A 167 3.42 26.92 -6.54
CA LYS A 167 2.44 26.82 -7.61
C LYS A 167 1.33 25.82 -7.27
N PHE A 168 1.67 24.58 -7.01
CA PHE A 168 0.69 23.51 -6.78
C PHE A 168 -0.12 23.73 -5.49
N TRP A 169 0.51 24.25 -4.44
CA TRP A 169 -0.18 24.58 -3.21
C TRP A 169 -1.26 25.66 -3.41
N ALA A 170 -1.02 26.63 -4.27
CA ALA A 170 -2.00 27.65 -4.62
C ALA A 170 -3.23 27.08 -5.34
N GLU A 171 -3.04 26.02 -6.14
CA GLU A 171 -4.10 25.35 -6.89
C GLU A 171 -4.97 24.43 -6.02
N LEU A 172 -4.46 23.95 -4.88
CA LEU A 172 -5.23 23.11 -3.96
C LEU A 172 -6.36 23.89 -3.29
N ASN A 173 -7.55 23.27 -3.22
CA ASN A 173 -8.63 23.78 -2.40
C ASN A 173 -8.36 23.55 -0.89
N PRO A 174 -9.11 24.18 0.03
CA PRO A 174 -8.87 24.08 1.47
C PRO A 174 -8.95 22.64 2.02
N GLN A 175 -9.80 21.77 1.44
CA GLN A 175 -9.94 20.38 1.87
C GLN A 175 -8.73 19.54 1.44
N GLN A 176 -8.28 19.71 0.21
CA GLN A 176 -7.06 19.06 -0.30
C GLN A 176 -5.82 19.48 0.49
N ARG A 177 -5.70 20.78 0.84
CA ARG A 177 -4.60 21.27 1.70
C ARG A 177 -4.60 20.59 3.07
N ARG A 178 -5.76 20.39 3.70
CA ARG A 178 -5.84 19.66 4.97
C ARG A 178 -5.41 18.19 4.81
N ALA A 179 -5.85 17.52 3.75
CA ALA A 179 -5.43 16.16 3.45
C ALA A 179 -3.92 16.06 3.27
N ALA A 180 -3.32 16.93 2.45
CA ALA A 180 -1.86 16.96 2.22
C ALA A 180 -1.06 17.21 3.50
N LEU A 181 -1.54 18.07 4.41
CA LEU A 181 -0.91 18.28 5.72
C LEU A 181 -0.97 17.04 6.63
N ILE A 182 -2.08 16.31 6.61
CA ILE A 182 -2.22 15.06 7.38
C ILE A 182 -1.27 13.99 6.84
N GLU A 183 -1.19 13.85 5.53
CA GLU A 183 -0.27 12.92 4.86
C GLU A 183 1.19 13.24 5.17
N ALA A 184 1.57 14.51 5.06
CA ALA A 184 2.93 14.97 5.36
C ALA A 184 3.37 14.66 6.81
N ARG A 185 2.43 14.66 7.77
CA ARG A 185 2.72 14.29 9.15
C ARG A 185 3.15 12.83 9.33
N CYS A 186 2.83 11.95 8.39
CA CYS A 186 3.19 10.54 8.45
C CYS A 186 4.60 10.25 7.94
N LEU A 187 5.16 11.13 7.10
CA LEU A 187 6.40 10.88 6.36
C LEU A 187 7.62 10.64 7.25
N PRO A 188 7.85 11.38 8.36
CA PRO A 188 8.99 11.12 9.24
C PRO A 188 9.01 9.70 9.83
N MET A 189 7.84 9.14 10.19
CA MET A 189 7.77 7.77 10.71
C MET A 189 8.07 6.73 9.63
N MET A 190 7.64 6.97 8.39
CA MET A 190 7.94 6.07 7.27
C MET A 190 9.42 6.12 6.90
N ALA A 191 10.04 7.31 6.95
CA ALA A 191 11.47 7.50 6.77
C ALA A 191 12.26 6.79 7.88
N GLU A 192 11.85 6.92 9.14
CA GLU A 192 12.46 6.22 10.27
C GLU A 192 12.39 4.69 10.10
N THR A 193 11.24 4.16 9.67
CA THR A 193 11.09 2.71 9.41
C THR A 193 12.04 2.22 8.32
N HIS A 194 12.30 3.02 7.29
CA HIS A 194 13.28 2.69 6.25
C HIS A 194 14.71 2.63 6.79
N VAL A 195 15.09 3.57 7.66
CA VAL A 195 16.43 3.59 8.28
C VAL A 195 16.63 2.44 9.25
N LEU A 196 15.69 2.25 10.18
CA LEU A 196 15.81 1.25 11.25
C LEU A 196 15.46 -0.17 10.79
N GLY A 197 14.57 -0.29 9.78
CA GLY A 197 14.13 -1.55 9.23
C GLY A 197 13.18 -2.35 10.13
N ILE A 198 12.94 -3.58 9.71
CA ILE A 198 12.01 -4.54 10.31
C ILE A 198 12.79 -5.82 10.60
N HIS A 199 12.70 -6.34 11.82
CA HIS A 199 13.31 -7.62 12.16
C HIS A 199 12.60 -8.77 11.46
N GLY A 200 13.36 -9.63 10.82
CA GLY A 200 12.91 -10.83 10.17
C GLY A 200 13.48 -12.09 10.84
N ASN A 201 12.77 -13.18 10.67
CA ASN A 201 13.14 -14.48 11.18
C ASN A 201 13.73 -15.35 10.07
N MET A 202 15.06 -15.47 10.03
CA MET A 202 15.77 -16.27 9.03
C MET A 202 15.38 -17.75 9.08
N ALA A 203 15.24 -18.31 10.29
CA ALA A 203 14.85 -19.71 10.43
C ALA A 203 13.44 -19.98 9.87
N ALA A 204 12.50 -19.07 10.14
CA ALA A 204 11.16 -19.14 9.54
C ALA A 204 11.20 -18.98 8.00
N ALA A 205 12.09 -18.13 7.48
CA ALA A 205 12.24 -17.95 6.03
C ALA A 205 12.78 -19.22 5.36
N VAL A 206 13.78 -19.88 5.96
CA VAL A 206 14.30 -21.18 5.47
C VAL A 206 13.24 -22.25 5.54
N ALA A 207 12.57 -22.43 6.68
CA ALA A 207 11.53 -23.45 6.84
C ALA A 207 10.35 -23.24 5.86
N LEU A 208 9.93 -21.99 5.63
CA LEU A 208 8.90 -21.69 4.64
C LEU A 208 9.39 -21.97 3.21
N ALA A 209 10.65 -21.70 2.89
CA ALA A 209 11.21 -21.98 1.58
C ALA A 209 11.24 -23.49 1.29
N GLU A 210 11.64 -24.30 2.27
CA GLU A 210 11.64 -25.77 2.19
C GLU A 210 10.22 -26.33 2.02
N LYS A 211 9.28 -25.84 2.83
CA LYS A 211 7.87 -26.24 2.72
C LYS A 211 7.30 -25.94 1.34
N LEU A 212 7.50 -24.73 0.82
CA LEU A 212 6.99 -24.33 -0.48
C LEU A 212 7.67 -25.04 -1.64
N GLU A 213 8.93 -25.47 -1.48
CA GLU A 213 9.58 -26.35 -2.46
C GLU A 213 8.93 -27.73 -2.46
N ALA A 214 8.72 -28.33 -1.28
CA ALA A 214 8.03 -29.62 -1.16
C ALA A 214 6.58 -29.57 -1.71
N ASP A 215 5.84 -28.47 -1.44
CA ASP A 215 4.50 -28.26 -2.01
C ASP A 215 4.54 -28.18 -3.55
N ALA A 216 5.56 -27.52 -4.11
CA ALA A 216 5.76 -27.44 -5.56
C ALA A 216 6.13 -28.79 -6.16
N ASP A 217 7.02 -29.55 -5.53
CA ASP A 217 7.42 -30.88 -5.98
C ASP A 217 6.23 -31.84 -5.95
N ALA A 218 5.42 -31.81 -4.90
CA ALA A 218 4.19 -32.61 -4.81
C ALA A 218 3.21 -32.27 -5.94
N ALA A 219 3.00 -30.98 -6.23
CA ALA A 219 2.14 -30.55 -7.33
C ALA A 219 2.71 -30.94 -8.70
N TYR A 220 4.03 -30.89 -8.87
CA TYR A 220 4.71 -31.35 -10.09
C TYR A 220 4.58 -32.85 -10.29
N HIS A 221 4.81 -33.66 -9.26
CA HIS A 221 4.63 -35.12 -9.32
C HIS A 221 3.18 -35.50 -9.62
N ALA A 222 2.21 -34.80 -9.03
CA ALA A 222 0.80 -35.02 -9.36
C ALA A 222 0.49 -34.66 -10.83
N LEU A 223 1.09 -33.58 -11.35
CA LEU A 223 0.92 -33.15 -12.74
C LEU A 223 1.51 -34.15 -13.76
N THR A 224 2.57 -34.85 -13.39
CA THR A 224 3.31 -35.79 -14.27
C THR A 224 3.02 -37.27 -13.97
N ALA A 225 2.06 -37.56 -13.09
CA ALA A 225 1.75 -38.94 -12.66
C ALA A 225 1.26 -39.85 -13.76
N ASP A 226 0.59 -39.32 -14.80
CA ASP A 226 0.02 -40.08 -15.91
C ASP A 226 1.03 -40.35 -17.06
N GLY A 227 2.34 -40.11 -16.85
CA GLY A 227 3.41 -40.64 -17.69
C GLY A 227 4.14 -39.66 -18.61
N GLU A 228 3.73 -38.40 -18.74
CA GLU A 228 4.49 -37.39 -19.49
C GLU A 228 5.31 -36.50 -18.55
N ALA A 229 6.63 -36.62 -18.63
CA ALA A 229 7.54 -35.66 -17.98
C ALA A 229 7.45 -34.30 -18.70
N ILE A 230 6.98 -33.29 -18.02
CA ILE A 230 6.94 -31.91 -18.54
C ILE A 230 8.20 -31.20 -18.03
N ASP A 231 9.02 -30.69 -18.95
CA ASP A 231 10.19 -29.89 -18.56
C ASP A 231 9.77 -28.69 -17.69
N PRO A 232 10.30 -28.51 -16.45
CA PRO A 232 10.03 -27.38 -15.62
C PRO A 232 10.25 -26.01 -16.30
N ALA A 233 11.15 -25.95 -17.30
CA ALA A 233 11.37 -24.74 -18.10
C ALA A 233 10.16 -24.38 -19.00
N VAL A 234 9.30 -25.35 -19.34
CA VAL A 234 8.02 -25.10 -20.02
C VAL A 234 7.05 -24.44 -19.07
N LEU A 235 6.96 -24.92 -17.83
CA LEU A 235 6.04 -24.42 -16.81
C LEU A 235 6.40 -22.99 -16.34
N ALA A 236 7.69 -22.62 -16.44
CA ALA A 236 8.18 -21.29 -16.10
C ALA A 236 8.00 -20.24 -17.22
N SER A 237 7.92 -20.67 -18.48
CA SER A 237 7.85 -19.78 -19.64
C SER A 237 6.40 -19.48 -20.05
N PRO A 238 5.91 -18.24 -20.01
CA PRO A 238 4.54 -17.90 -20.45
C PRO A 238 4.26 -18.33 -21.91
N THR A 239 5.25 -18.26 -22.79
CA THR A 239 5.11 -18.61 -24.21
C THR A 239 4.99 -20.12 -24.41
N LYS A 240 5.89 -20.91 -23.78
CA LYS A 240 5.84 -22.36 -23.86
C LYS A 240 4.58 -22.90 -23.16
N LEU A 241 4.20 -22.27 -22.05
CA LEU A 241 3.01 -22.66 -21.29
C LEU A 241 1.70 -22.40 -22.06
N ARG A 242 1.63 -21.34 -22.88
CA ARG A 242 0.49 -21.13 -23.78
C ARG A 242 0.32 -22.28 -24.76
N LYS A 243 1.41 -22.70 -25.39
CA LYS A 243 1.39 -23.87 -26.30
C LYS A 243 0.89 -25.10 -25.55
N LEU A 244 1.45 -25.42 -24.40
CA LEU A 244 1.04 -26.57 -23.59
C LEU A 244 -0.45 -26.55 -23.23
N LEU A 245 -0.98 -25.41 -22.78
CA LEU A 245 -2.37 -25.31 -22.34
C LEU A 245 -3.38 -25.33 -23.50
N PHE A 246 -3.13 -24.53 -24.54
CA PHE A 246 -4.15 -24.24 -25.54
C PHE A 246 -3.97 -25.09 -26.84
N GLU A 247 -2.74 -25.51 -27.18
CA GLU A 247 -2.48 -26.35 -28.32
C GLU A 247 -2.36 -27.85 -27.92
N ASP A 248 -1.44 -28.19 -26.99
CA ASP A 248 -1.15 -29.57 -26.64
C ASP A 248 -2.27 -30.19 -25.78
N TRP A 249 -2.81 -29.45 -24.79
CA TRP A 249 -3.93 -29.94 -23.96
C TRP A 249 -5.30 -29.55 -24.52
N GLY A 250 -5.38 -28.69 -25.53
CA GLY A 250 -6.63 -28.30 -26.20
C GLY A 250 -7.61 -27.53 -25.28
N LEU A 251 -7.13 -26.87 -24.25
CA LEU A 251 -8.00 -26.14 -23.32
C LEU A 251 -8.53 -24.85 -23.96
N PRO A 252 -9.75 -24.39 -23.58
CA PRO A 252 -10.30 -23.17 -24.14
C PRO A 252 -9.57 -21.93 -23.58
N VAL A 253 -9.44 -20.88 -24.41
CA VAL A 253 -8.93 -19.58 -23.98
C VAL A 253 -9.98 -18.87 -23.15
N VAL A 254 -9.77 -18.77 -21.83
CA VAL A 254 -10.72 -18.18 -20.87
C VAL A 254 -10.43 -16.72 -20.53
N LYS A 255 -9.20 -16.25 -20.83
CA LYS A 255 -8.74 -14.90 -20.52
C LYS A 255 -7.65 -14.47 -21.51
N LEU A 256 -7.69 -13.18 -21.91
CA LEU A 256 -6.61 -12.56 -22.68
C LEU A 256 -5.80 -11.61 -21.79
N THR A 257 -4.55 -11.38 -22.16
CA THR A 257 -3.72 -10.30 -21.58
C THR A 257 -4.13 -8.95 -22.16
N ASP A 258 -3.67 -7.84 -21.57
CA ASP A 258 -3.92 -6.48 -22.06
C ASP A 258 -3.39 -6.27 -23.51
N LYS A 259 -2.45 -7.09 -23.94
CA LYS A 259 -1.89 -7.09 -25.31
C LYS A 259 -2.59 -8.06 -26.26
N GLY A 260 -3.69 -8.68 -25.83
CA GLY A 260 -4.50 -9.58 -26.64
C GLY A 260 -3.98 -11.03 -26.77
N ALA A 261 -2.90 -11.40 -26.10
CA ALA A 261 -2.41 -12.77 -26.08
C ALA A 261 -3.18 -13.61 -25.05
N GLU A 262 -3.23 -14.94 -25.23
CA GLU A 262 -3.85 -15.86 -24.29
C GLU A 262 -3.15 -15.78 -22.93
N SER A 263 -3.93 -15.58 -21.86
CA SER A 263 -3.38 -15.46 -20.51
C SER A 263 -3.16 -16.85 -19.89
N THR A 264 -1.99 -17.01 -19.28
CA THR A 264 -1.62 -18.17 -18.46
C THR A 264 -1.43 -17.79 -16.99
N ASP A 265 -2.02 -16.68 -16.58
CA ASP A 265 -1.92 -16.19 -15.21
C ASP A 265 -2.74 -17.03 -14.21
N LYS A 266 -2.59 -16.69 -12.93
CA LYS A 266 -3.30 -17.36 -11.83
C LYS A 266 -4.81 -17.46 -12.06
N ASP A 267 -5.42 -16.38 -12.54
CA ASP A 267 -6.87 -16.33 -12.76
C ASP A 267 -7.30 -17.22 -13.94
N ALA A 268 -6.51 -17.25 -15.02
CA ALA A 268 -6.76 -18.12 -16.16
C ALA A 268 -6.66 -19.60 -15.74
N LEU A 269 -5.59 -19.99 -15.04
CA LEU A 269 -5.42 -21.36 -14.53
C LEU A 269 -6.54 -21.77 -13.56
N SER A 270 -6.96 -20.86 -12.67
CA SER A 270 -8.08 -21.11 -11.76
C SER A 270 -9.41 -21.34 -12.51
N GLN A 271 -9.64 -20.68 -13.65
CA GLN A 271 -10.82 -20.89 -14.48
C GLN A 271 -10.74 -22.21 -15.28
N LEU A 272 -9.55 -22.64 -15.66
CA LEU A 272 -9.30 -23.89 -16.39
C LEU A 272 -9.35 -25.13 -15.48
N ALA A 273 -8.98 -25.00 -14.21
CA ALA A 273 -8.90 -26.12 -13.26
C ALA A 273 -10.20 -26.97 -13.11
N PRO A 274 -11.44 -26.42 -13.25
CA PRO A 274 -12.65 -27.24 -13.29
C PRO A 274 -12.83 -28.03 -14.57
N LEU A 275 -12.17 -27.62 -15.65
CA LEU A 275 -12.26 -28.26 -16.97
C LEU A 275 -11.21 -29.36 -17.12
N ASP A 276 -10.05 -29.15 -16.52
CA ASP A 276 -8.93 -30.09 -16.54
C ASP A 276 -8.15 -30.03 -15.22
N PRO A 277 -8.08 -31.12 -14.44
CA PRO A 277 -7.34 -31.18 -13.17
C PRO A 277 -5.87 -30.79 -13.30
N ARG A 278 -5.23 -31.02 -14.46
CA ARG A 278 -3.84 -30.64 -14.72
C ARG A 278 -3.63 -29.13 -14.61
N ALA A 279 -4.61 -28.32 -15.03
CA ALA A 279 -4.55 -26.86 -14.86
C ALA A 279 -4.58 -26.43 -13.38
N GLY A 280 -5.26 -27.20 -12.53
CA GLY A 280 -5.25 -27.01 -11.08
C GLY A 280 -3.88 -27.33 -10.47
N MET A 281 -3.32 -28.47 -10.80
CA MET A 281 -1.98 -28.90 -10.34
C MET A 281 -0.90 -27.92 -10.80
N LEU A 282 -0.98 -27.44 -12.03
CA LEU A 282 -0.09 -26.42 -12.56
C LEU A 282 -0.25 -25.06 -11.82
N HIS A 283 -1.48 -24.67 -11.49
CA HIS A 283 -1.74 -23.51 -10.66
C HIS A 283 -1.01 -23.61 -9.32
N ASP A 284 -1.16 -24.75 -8.63
CA ASP A 284 -0.57 -24.97 -7.31
C ASP A 284 0.97 -25.00 -7.37
N TYR A 285 1.54 -25.68 -8.38
CA TYR A 285 2.99 -25.65 -8.64
C TYR A 285 3.51 -24.23 -8.78
N ARG A 286 2.89 -23.43 -9.66
CA ARG A 286 3.33 -22.06 -9.91
C ARG A 286 3.09 -21.14 -8.71
N GLU A 287 2.01 -21.32 -7.96
CA GLU A 287 1.75 -20.55 -6.76
C GLU A 287 2.80 -20.84 -5.69
N ALA A 288 3.16 -22.10 -5.45
CA ALA A 288 4.21 -22.48 -4.52
C ALA A 288 5.57 -21.88 -4.91
N LYS A 289 6.02 -22.05 -6.17
CA LYS A 289 7.29 -21.48 -6.68
C LYS A 289 7.33 -19.95 -6.58
N ASN A 290 6.24 -19.27 -6.95
CA ASN A 290 6.14 -17.81 -6.86
C ASN A 290 6.18 -17.32 -5.40
N ASN A 291 5.42 -17.98 -4.52
CA ASN A 291 5.39 -17.61 -3.10
C ASN A 291 6.76 -17.85 -2.43
N ARG A 292 7.42 -18.96 -2.77
CA ARG A 292 8.78 -19.25 -2.31
C ARG A 292 9.75 -18.14 -2.70
N THR A 293 9.82 -17.82 -3.99
CA THR A 293 10.74 -16.81 -4.51
C THR A 293 10.46 -15.42 -3.93
N LYS A 294 9.17 -15.04 -3.89
CA LYS A 294 8.76 -13.69 -3.54
C LYS A 294 8.86 -13.40 -2.04
N PHE A 295 8.47 -14.36 -1.21
CA PHE A 295 8.39 -14.16 0.23
C PHE A 295 9.53 -14.84 0.97
N ALA A 296 9.61 -16.17 0.98
CA ALA A 296 10.60 -16.88 1.77
C ALA A 296 12.05 -16.52 1.36
N VAL A 297 12.38 -16.73 0.08
CA VAL A 297 13.70 -16.38 -0.47
C VAL A 297 13.92 -14.87 -0.52
N GLY A 298 12.87 -14.09 -0.83
CA GLY A 298 12.95 -12.63 -0.87
C GLY A 298 13.28 -12.03 0.50
N VAL A 299 12.65 -12.49 1.57
CA VAL A 299 12.97 -12.08 2.94
C VAL A 299 14.38 -12.56 3.31
N ALA A 300 14.72 -13.85 3.13
CA ALA A 300 16.05 -14.38 3.44
C ALA A 300 17.17 -13.58 2.77
N LYS A 301 17.05 -13.31 1.46
CA LYS A 301 18.02 -12.48 0.72
C LYS A 301 18.13 -11.06 1.28
N SER A 302 17.04 -10.45 1.72
CA SER A 302 17.08 -9.11 2.28
C SER A 302 17.70 -9.09 3.68
N LEU A 303 17.49 -10.14 4.48
CA LEU A 303 18.12 -10.31 5.79
C LEU A 303 19.64 -10.52 5.66
N ASP A 304 20.04 -11.37 4.71
CA ASP A 304 21.45 -11.63 4.41
C ASP A 304 22.17 -10.36 3.91
N TYR A 305 21.53 -9.64 2.97
CA TYR A 305 22.07 -8.41 2.41
C TYR A 305 22.24 -7.28 3.44
N ASN A 306 21.23 -7.05 4.29
CA ASN A 306 21.27 -5.96 5.27
C ASN A 306 22.07 -6.34 6.53
N GLY A 307 22.20 -7.63 6.85
CA GLY A 307 22.77 -8.10 8.11
C GLY A 307 21.83 -7.90 9.32
N GLU A 308 22.30 -8.32 10.50
CA GLU A 308 21.61 -8.11 11.81
C GLU A 308 20.17 -8.62 11.90
N GLY A 309 19.75 -9.51 10.98
CA GLY A 309 18.37 -10.00 10.92
C GLY A 309 17.35 -8.93 10.54
N ILE A 310 17.75 -7.92 9.76
CA ILE A 310 16.91 -6.78 9.40
C ILE A 310 16.59 -6.78 7.90
N THR A 311 15.31 -6.57 7.57
CA THR A 311 14.84 -6.27 6.20
C THR A 311 14.39 -4.81 6.12
N ARG A 312 14.63 -4.15 4.97
CA ARG A 312 14.31 -2.73 4.74
C ARG A 312 13.48 -2.54 3.48
N PRO A 313 12.20 -2.95 3.50
CA PRO A 313 11.28 -2.66 2.40
C PRO A 313 10.99 -1.16 2.34
N VAL A 314 11.18 -0.53 1.19
CA VAL A 314 10.97 0.91 1.03
C VAL A 314 9.50 1.21 0.81
N ALA A 315 8.89 1.93 1.74
CA ALA A 315 7.50 2.38 1.63
C ALA A 315 7.37 3.45 0.53
N ARG A 316 6.42 3.23 -0.39
CA ARG A 316 6.02 4.21 -1.40
C ARG A 316 4.65 4.75 -1.03
N VAL A 317 4.64 5.94 -0.47
CA VAL A 317 3.41 6.68 -0.16
C VAL A 317 2.66 6.93 -1.46
N PHE A 318 1.35 6.70 -1.47
CA PHE A 318 0.55 6.70 -2.71
C PHE A 318 1.09 5.77 -3.79
N GLY A 319 1.54 4.59 -3.42
CA GLY A 319 1.98 3.57 -4.37
C GLY A 319 0.89 3.06 -5.32
N THR A 320 -0.38 3.39 -5.03
CA THR A 320 -1.54 3.16 -5.89
C THR A 320 -2.34 4.45 -6.07
N TYR A 321 -3.16 4.55 -7.12
CA TYR A 321 -4.06 5.70 -7.31
C TYR A 321 -5.10 5.86 -6.19
N THR A 322 -5.44 4.79 -5.47
CA THR A 322 -6.33 4.87 -4.30
C THR A 322 -5.64 5.46 -3.06
N GLY A 323 -4.32 5.69 -3.10
CA GLY A 323 -3.55 6.24 -1.99
C GLY A 323 -2.98 5.19 -1.03
N ARG A 324 -3.13 3.90 -1.32
CA ARG A 324 -2.50 2.85 -0.50
C ARG A 324 -0.98 2.87 -0.67
N VAL A 325 -0.27 2.63 0.42
CA VAL A 325 1.19 2.47 0.40
C VAL A 325 1.55 1.12 -0.22
N THR A 326 2.60 1.11 -1.01
CA THR A 326 3.24 -0.12 -1.51
C THR A 326 4.68 -0.17 -1.06
N TYR A 327 5.28 -1.35 -1.10
CA TYR A 327 6.66 -1.55 -0.67
C TYR A 327 7.51 -2.07 -1.82
N SER A 328 8.67 -1.45 -2.02
CA SER A 328 9.67 -1.92 -2.97
C SER A 328 10.50 -3.05 -2.34
N SER A 329 10.80 -4.07 -3.14
CA SER A 329 11.66 -5.19 -2.74
C SER A 329 13.15 -4.91 -2.92
N ALA A 330 13.48 -3.83 -3.62
CA ALA A 330 14.87 -3.50 -3.94
C ALA A 330 15.02 -1.99 -4.20
N ILE A 331 16.22 -1.49 -4.03
CA ILE A 331 16.66 -0.15 -4.39
C ILE A 331 17.55 -0.24 -5.64
N GLY A 332 17.55 0.81 -6.48
CA GLY A 332 18.31 0.85 -7.72
C GLY A 332 17.53 0.38 -8.95
N LYS A 333 18.15 0.44 -10.12
CA LYS A 333 17.58 0.10 -11.43
C LYS A 333 18.46 -0.90 -12.18
N GLY A 334 17.84 -1.74 -13.03
CA GLY A 334 18.56 -2.70 -13.88
C GLY A 334 19.38 -3.70 -13.05
N ASP A 335 20.61 -3.92 -13.45
CA ASP A 335 21.56 -4.83 -12.81
C ASP A 335 22.12 -4.31 -11.47
N LYS A 336 21.90 -3.02 -11.18
CA LYS A 336 22.27 -2.36 -9.91
C LYS A 336 21.18 -2.49 -8.84
N LYS A 337 20.24 -3.44 -8.96
CA LYS A 337 19.20 -3.68 -7.95
C LYS A 337 19.76 -4.38 -6.73
N LEU A 338 19.62 -3.74 -5.58
CA LEU A 338 20.05 -4.24 -4.28
C LEU A 338 18.84 -4.76 -3.48
N PRO A 339 18.86 -6.02 -2.99
CA PRO A 339 17.71 -6.67 -2.37
C PRO A 339 17.52 -6.22 -0.91
N THR A 340 17.24 -4.94 -0.70
CA THR A 340 17.12 -4.36 0.64
C THR A 340 15.87 -4.79 1.40
N GLY A 341 14.82 -5.24 0.68
CA GLY A 341 13.53 -5.59 1.26
C GLY A 341 12.77 -6.62 0.44
N PHE A 342 11.47 -6.66 0.63
CA PHE A 342 10.54 -7.51 -0.10
C PHE A 342 9.19 -6.80 -0.29
N ALA A 343 8.30 -7.36 -1.12
CA ALA A 343 6.98 -6.76 -1.42
C ALA A 343 6.00 -6.97 -0.25
N LEU A 344 6.22 -6.30 0.87
CA LEU A 344 5.46 -6.43 2.12
C LEU A 344 3.94 -6.27 1.91
N HIS A 345 3.51 -5.32 1.06
CA HIS A 345 2.09 -5.08 0.75
C HIS A 345 1.35 -6.26 0.08
N GLN A 346 2.08 -7.30 -0.32
CA GLN A 346 1.52 -8.52 -0.92
C GLN A 346 1.60 -9.74 0.00
N MET A 347 2.00 -9.53 1.27
CA MET A 347 2.14 -10.61 2.25
C MET A 347 0.83 -11.39 2.41
N LYS A 348 0.96 -12.71 2.42
CA LYS A 348 -0.18 -13.61 2.62
C LYS A 348 -0.70 -13.52 4.06
N ARG A 349 -2.00 -13.82 4.23
CA ARG A 349 -2.63 -13.85 5.58
C ARG A 349 -2.27 -15.11 6.37
N ASP A 350 -1.70 -16.12 5.73
CA ASP A 350 -1.26 -17.36 6.37
C ASP A 350 -0.20 -17.06 7.44
N PRO A 351 -0.35 -17.61 8.67
CA PRO A 351 0.59 -17.39 9.78
C PRO A 351 2.03 -17.75 9.45
N ALA A 352 2.29 -18.78 8.62
CA ALA A 352 3.64 -19.16 8.23
C ALA A 352 4.36 -18.06 7.44
N PHE A 353 3.64 -17.33 6.58
CA PHE A 353 4.20 -16.18 5.87
C PHE A 353 4.41 -14.98 6.80
N ARG A 354 3.45 -14.73 7.69
CA ARG A 354 3.55 -13.63 8.65
C ARG A 354 4.65 -13.85 9.69
N ALA A 355 4.93 -15.10 10.05
CA ALA A 355 6.03 -15.47 10.95
C ALA A 355 7.43 -15.09 10.44
N LEU A 356 7.55 -14.68 9.18
CA LEU A 356 8.78 -14.12 8.62
C LEU A 356 9.20 -12.79 9.28
N LEU A 357 8.28 -12.09 9.97
CA LEU A 357 8.54 -10.84 10.65
C LEU A 357 8.22 -10.95 12.15
N GLU A 358 9.11 -10.37 12.97
CA GLU A 358 9.01 -10.42 14.43
C GLU A 358 9.44 -9.11 15.09
N ALA A 359 9.07 -8.91 16.34
CA ALA A 359 9.56 -7.80 17.15
C ALA A 359 11.02 -8.08 17.57
N PRO A 360 11.88 -7.05 17.67
CA PRO A 360 13.21 -7.23 18.26
C PRO A 360 13.12 -7.64 19.74
N PRO A 361 14.20 -8.22 20.30
CA PRO A 361 14.26 -8.54 21.73
C PRO A 361 13.90 -7.35 22.60
N GLY A 362 13.09 -7.57 23.65
CA GLY A 362 12.62 -6.52 24.57
C GLY A 362 11.44 -5.71 24.07
N TYR A 363 10.92 -6.01 22.86
CA TYR A 363 9.77 -5.33 22.28
C TYR A 363 8.61 -6.28 22.01
N THR A 364 7.43 -5.71 21.99
CA THR A 364 6.19 -6.37 21.56
C THR A 364 5.67 -5.70 20.29
N LEU A 365 5.28 -6.52 19.30
CA LEU A 365 4.60 -6.10 18.09
C LEU A 365 3.11 -5.94 18.39
N ILE A 366 2.54 -4.80 18.02
CA ILE A 366 1.11 -4.49 18.16
C ILE A 366 0.54 -4.22 16.79
N GLU A 367 -0.59 -4.84 16.49
CA GLU A 367 -1.45 -4.61 15.32
C GLU A 367 -2.71 -3.87 15.76
N TRP A 368 -3.06 -2.80 15.04
CA TRP A 368 -4.37 -2.16 15.10
C TRP A 368 -4.98 -2.20 13.70
N ASP A 369 -6.19 -2.76 13.59
CA ASP A 369 -6.87 -2.97 12.29
C ASP A 369 -8.30 -2.42 12.35
N PHE A 370 -8.71 -1.65 11.33
CA PHE A 370 -10.06 -1.09 11.28
C PHE A 370 -11.08 -2.15 10.93
N ALA A 371 -11.98 -2.46 11.86
CA ALA A 371 -12.99 -3.50 11.69
C ALA A 371 -13.98 -3.17 10.56
N GLY A 372 -13.92 -3.95 9.48
CA GLY A 372 -14.83 -3.81 8.34
C GLY A 372 -14.73 -2.47 7.62
N GLN A 373 -13.54 -1.90 7.46
CA GLN A 373 -13.29 -0.56 6.93
C GLN A 373 -14.02 -0.28 5.61
N GLU A 374 -13.86 -1.14 4.60
CA GLU A 374 -14.47 -0.93 3.28
C GLU A 374 -16.02 -1.01 3.34
N PHE A 375 -16.58 -1.92 4.17
CA PHE A 375 -18.03 -2.01 4.37
C PHE A 375 -18.59 -0.73 5.01
N ARG A 376 -17.90 -0.19 6.00
CA ARG A 376 -18.30 1.04 6.70
C ARG A 376 -18.20 2.26 5.78
N TRP A 377 -17.14 2.38 4.99
CA TRP A 377 -17.06 3.45 3.99
C TRP A 377 -18.13 3.31 2.90
N MET A 378 -18.45 2.09 2.47
CA MET A 378 -19.58 1.88 1.55
C MET A 378 -20.90 2.29 2.19
N ALA A 379 -21.13 2.01 3.47
CA ALA A 379 -22.33 2.45 4.19
C ALA A 379 -22.43 3.99 4.24
N VAL A 380 -21.32 4.68 4.53
CA VAL A 380 -21.26 6.15 4.53
C VAL A 380 -21.61 6.75 3.16
N PHE A 381 -21.01 6.24 2.09
CA PHE A 381 -21.22 6.78 0.74
C PHE A 381 -22.57 6.39 0.13
N SER A 382 -23.04 5.16 0.33
CA SER A 382 -24.32 4.69 -0.19
C SER A 382 -25.51 5.22 0.61
N LYS A 383 -25.28 5.60 1.86
CA LYS A 383 -26.31 5.99 2.84
C LYS A 383 -27.42 4.92 2.95
N ASP A 384 -27.05 3.65 2.72
CA ASP A 384 -27.97 2.55 2.82
C ASP A 384 -28.37 2.32 4.28
N PRO A 385 -29.67 2.39 4.63
CA PRO A 385 -30.09 2.31 6.04
C PRO A 385 -29.79 0.96 6.67
N THR A 386 -29.83 -0.13 5.90
CA THR A 386 -29.48 -1.47 6.39
C THR A 386 -27.98 -1.60 6.64
N MET A 387 -27.14 -1.08 5.74
CA MET A 387 -25.69 -1.07 5.97
C MET A 387 -25.31 -0.22 7.18
N LEU A 388 -25.93 0.97 7.31
CA LEU A 388 -25.68 1.85 8.47
C LEU A 388 -26.04 1.16 9.78
N ARG A 389 -27.20 0.50 9.85
CA ARG A 389 -27.62 -0.30 11.02
C ARG A 389 -26.62 -1.42 11.30
N MET A 390 -26.15 -2.14 10.27
CA MET A 390 -25.15 -3.22 10.43
C MET A 390 -23.76 -2.72 10.84
N CYS A 391 -23.56 -1.41 10.92
CA CYS A 391 -22.35 -0.80 11.47
C CYS A 391 -22.46 -0.47 12.97
N GLU A 392 -23.63 -0.64 13.59
CA GLU A 392 -23.83 -0.40 15.01
C GLU A 392 -23.09 -1.45 15.87
N PRO A 393 -22.73 -1.11 17.11
CA PRO A 393 -22.09 -2.06 18.02
C PRO A 393 -22.95 -3.30 18.26
N GLY A 394 -22.35 -4.48 18.23
CA GLY A 394 -23.02 -5.74 18.44
C GLY A 394 -23.66 -6.37 17.19
N GLU A 395 -23.74 -5.63 16.08
CA GLU A 395 -24.28 -6.16 14.83
C GLU A 395 -23.21 -6.95 14.03
N ASP A 396 -23.62 -8.02 13.37
CA ASP A 396 -22.78 -8.84 12.49
C ASP A 396 -23.29 -8.79 11.04
N ALA A 397 -22.73 -7.88 10.28
CA ALA A 397 -23.06 -7.69 8.86
C ALA A 397 -22.85 -8.96 8.01
N HIS A 398 -21.88 -9.81 8.37
CA HIS A 398 -21.62 -11.06 7.67
C HIS A 398 -22.68 -12.12 7.98
N ALA A 399 -23.09 -12.23 9.23
CA ALA A 399 -24.20 -13.10 9.63
C ALA A 399 -25.51 -12.62 9.01
N TYR A 400 -25.77 -11.32 9.02
CA TYR A 400 -26.96 -10.74 8.40
C TYR A 400 -27.03 -11.09 6.90
N MET A 401 -25.94 -10.82 6.14
CA MET A 401 -25.88 -11.12 4.70
C MET A 401 -25.97 -12.63 4.44
N GLY A 402 -25.33 -13.46 5.26
CA GLY A 402 -25.40 -14.91 5.20
C GLY A 402 -26.82 -15.43 5.39
N GLY A 403 -27.58 -14.83 6.31
CA GLY A 403 -28.99 -15.10 6.52
C GLY A 403 -29.83 -14.77 5.28
N GLN A 404 -29.62 -13.58 4.69
CA GLN A 404 -30.33 -13.16 3.46
C GLN A 404 -30.09 -14.12 2.29
N VAL A 405 -28.85 -14.61 2.12
CA VAL A 405 -28.51 -15.55 1.03
C VAL A 405 -29.07 -16.95 1.30
N SER A 406 -29.03 -17.41 2.57
CA SER A 406 -29.46 -18.77 2.94
C SER A 406 -30.94 -18.88 3.30
N GLY A 407 -31.72 -17.78 3.27
CA GLY A 407 -33.12 -17.75 3.66
C GLY A 407 -33.37 -17.90 5.17
N ARG A 408 -32.36 -17.63 6.01
CA ARG A 408 -32.46 -17.69 7.48
C ARG A 408 -32.69 -16.31 8.08
N SER A 409 -33.50 -16.23 9.13
CA SER A 409 -33.65 -14.97 9.88
C SER A 409 -32.32 -14.60 10.57
N TYR A 410 -32.10 -13.30 10.77
CA TYR A 410 -30.88 -12.83 11.46
C TYR A 410 -30.77 -13.38 12.88
N ALA A 411 -31.88 -13.45 13.62
CA ALA A 411 -31.91 -14.06 14.95
C ALA A 411 -31.50 -15.54 14.92
N ALA A 412 -31.95 -16.31 13.92
CA ALA A 412 -31.52 -17.70 13.74
C ALA A 412 -30.04 -17.84 13.39
N MET A 413 -29.49 -16.87 12.66
CA MET A 413 -28.05 -16.83 12.38
C MET A 413 -27.25 -16.59 13.66
N LEU A 414 -27.63 -15.62 14.48
CA LEU A 414 -26.92 -15.32 15.74
C LEU A 414 -27.00 -16.50 16.72
N ALA A 415 -28.18 -17.07 16.94
CA ALA A 415 -28.36 -18.24 17.81
C ALA A 415 -27.55 -19.46 17.32
N GLY A 416 -27.52 -19.71 16.01
CA GLY A 416 -26.73 -20.80 15.43
C GLY A 416 -25.21 -20.58 15.55
N LEU A 417 -24.74 -19.35 15.48
CA LEU A 417 -23.32 -19.01 15.70
C LEU A 417 -22.92 -19.25 17.16
N GLU A 418 -23.77 -18.85 18.09
CA GLU A 418 -23.59 -19.08 19.53
C GLU A 418 -23.58 -20.57 19.84
N ALA A 419 -24.49 -21.34 19.24
CA ALA A 419 -24.54 -22.80 19.35
C ALA A 419 -23.40 -23.53 18.62
N GLY A 420 -22.57 -22.82 17.85
CA GLY A 420 -21.46 -23.40 17.11
C GLY A 420 -21.86 -24.16 15.84
N ASP A 421 -23.11 -24.00 15.33
CA ASP A 421 -23.64 -24.70 14.16
C ASP A 421 -22.77 -24.45 12.92
N LYS A 422 -22.24 -25.55 12.37
CA LYS A 422 -21.36 -25.52 11.19
C LYS A 422 -22.06 -24.89 9.96
N LYS A 423 -23.34 -25.24 9.71
CA LYS A 423 -24.09 -24.72 8.55
C LYS A 423 -24.31 -23.21 8.66
N VAL A 424 -24.46 -22.70 9.87
CA VAL A 424 -24.57 -21.25 10.13
C VAL A 424 -23.22 -20.56 9.96
N LYS A 425 -22.12 -21.17 10.42
CA LYS A 425 -20.77 -20.68 10.18
C LYS A 425 -20.45 -20.60 8.68
N ASP A 426 -20.82 -21.64 7.91
CA ASP A 426 -20.64 -21.67 6.47
C ASP A 426 -21.48 -20.56 5.78
N ALA A 427 -22.74 -20.38 6.22
CA ALA A 427 -23.59 -19.31 5.71
C ALA A 427 -23.02 -17.92 6.05
N ARG A 428 -22.46 -17.71 7.24
CA ARG A 428 -21.78 -16.46 7.62
C ARG A 428 -20.53 -16.24 6.77
N GLN A 429 -19.76 -17.29 6.47
CA GLN A 429 -18.59 -17.18 5.59
C GLN A 429 -18.99 -16.80 4.15
N LEU A 430 -20.10 -17.37 3.65
CA LEU A 430 -20.68 -16.95 2.38
C LEU A 430 -21.12 -15.48 2.42
N GLY A 431 -21.78 -15.05 3.50
CA GLY A 431 -22.16 -13.65 3.71
C GLY A 431 -20.97 -12.70 3.73
N LYS A 432 -19.86 -13.11 4.35
CA LYS A 432 -18.59 -12.35 4.32
C LYS A 432 -18.04 -12.21 2.91
N PHE A 433 -17.98 -13.30 2.15
CA PHE A 433 -17.56 -13.27 0.76
C PHE A 433 -18.41 -12.31 -0.08
N VAL A 434 -19.74 -12.40 0.06
CA VAL A 434 -20.69 -11.55 -0.67
C VAL A 434 -20.50 -10.09 -0.33
N GLY A 435 -20.47 -9.76 0.95
CA GLY A 435 -20.30 -8.39 1.45
C GLY A 435 -19.03 -7.72 0.93
N LEU A 436 -17.92 -8.46 0.89
CA LEU A 436 -16.63 -7.93 0.42
C LEU A 436 -16.50 -7.87 -1.11
N SER A 437 -17.11 -8.83 -1.82
CA SER A 437 -16.88 -8.98 -3.26
C SER A 437 -17.93 -8.30 -4.14
N ALA A 438 -19.20 -8.22 -3.70
CA ALA A 438 -20.28 -7.66 -4.48
C ALA A 438 -20.38 -6.13 -4.41
N GLN A 439 -19.83 -5.50 -3.37
CA GLN A 439 -19.95 -4.06 -3.10
C GLN A 439 -19.40 -3.14 -4.21
N PHE A 440 -18.49 -3.65 -5.04
CA PHE A 440 -17.86 -2.89 -6.14
C PHE A 440 -18.40 -3.29 -7.52
N ARG A 441 -19.67 -3.70 -7.62
CA ARG A 441 -20.33 -4.06 -8.88
C ARG A 441 -19.63 -5.20 -9.63
N THR A 442 -19.05 -6.14 -8.89
CA THR A 442 -18.37 -7.30 -9.49
C THR A 442 -19.34 -8.13 -10.32
N GLY A 443 -19.00 -8.41 -11.58
CA GLY A 443 -19.79 -9.26 -12.48
C GLY A 443 -19.83 -10.72 -12.02
N VAL A 444 -20.91 -11.45 -12.38
CA VAL A 444 -21.17 -12.82 -11.92
C VAL A 444 -19.99 -13.78 -12.22
N LYS A 445 -19.42 -13.73 -13.42
CA LYS A 445 -18.26 -14.56 -13.79
C LYS A 445 -17.08 -14.31 -12.85
N THR A 446 -16.72 -13.06 -12.63
CA THR A 446 -15.62 -12.66 -11.74
C THR A 446 -15.94 -13.00 -10.27
N LEU A 447 -17.18 -12.83 -9.84
CA LEU A 447 -17.62 -13.17 -8.49
C LEU A 447 -17.45 -14.67 -8.23
N ARG A 448 -17.82 -15.53 -9.20
CA ARG A 448 -17.64 -16.98 -9.12
C ARG A 448 -16.17 -17.39 -9.00
N VAL A 449 -15.29 -16.76 -9.78
CA VAL A 449 -13.84 -16.99 -9.69
C VAL A 449 -13.31 -16.59 -8.31
N LYS A 450 -13.69 -15.41 -7.80
CA LYS A 450 -13.28 -14.95 -6.46
C LYS A 450 -13.79 -15.85 -5.34
N ALA A 451 -15.03 -16.35 -5.43
CA ALA A 451 -15.58 -17.30 -4.46
C ALA A 451 -14.65 -18.50 -4.29
N ARG A 452 -14.23 -19.08 -5.39
CA ARG A 452 -13.35 -20.25 -5.40
C ARG A 452 -11.91 -19.91 -4.96
N THR A 453 -11.28 -18.89 -5.58
CA THR A 453 -9.84 -18.63 -5.41
C THR A 453 -9.48 -17.92 -4.10
N GLN A 454 -10.40 -17.12 -3.54
CA GLN A 454 -10.13 -16.34 -2.34
C GLN A 454 -10.82 -16.87 -1.09
N HIS A 455 -11.91 -17.64 -1.27
CA HIS A 455 -12.73 -18.11 -0.15
C HIS A 455 -12.97 -19.62 -0.14
N GLY A 456 -12.46 -20.38 -1.13
CA GLY A 456 -12.65 -21.83 -1.21
C GLY A 456 -14.10 -22.26 -1.45
N LEU A 457 -14.98 -21.35 -1.91
CA LEU A 457 -16.40 -21.58 -2.14
C LEU A 457 -16.64 -21.96 -3.60
N THR A 458 -17.22 -23.12 -3.85
CA THR A 458 -17.63 -23.57 -5.19
C THR A 458 -19.10 -23.21 -5.40
N LEU A 459 -19.36 -22.21 -6.24
CA LEU A 459 -20.70 -21.75 -6.58
C LEU A 459 -20.96 -22.01 -8.07
N THR A 460 -22.18 -22.45 -8.39
CA THR A 460 -22.71 -22.48 -9.77
C THR A 460 -22.96 -21.04 -10.25
N GLU A 461 -23.21 -20.88 -11.55
CA GLU A 461 -23.55 -19.57 -12.11
C GLU A 461 -24.89 -19.06 -11.55
N THR A 462 -25.89 -19.97 -11.42
CA THR A 462 -27.21 -19.65 -10.85
C THR A 462 -27.11 -19.22 -9.40
N GLU A 463 -26.35 -19.93 -8.57
CA GLU A 463 -26.11 -19.55 -7.17
C GLU A 463 -25.37 -18.20 -7.08
N THR A 464 -24.38 -17.97 -7.92
CA THR A 464 -23.64 -16.70 -7.95
C THR A 464 -24.55 -15.54 -8.38
N GLN A 465 -25.46 -15.75 -9.35
CA GLN A 465 -26.45 -14.76 -9.74
C GLN A 465 -27.43 -14.51 -8.60
N HIS A 466 -27.90 -15.54 -7.90
CA HIS A 466 -28.75 -15.41 -6.72
C HIS A 466 -28.09 -14.57 -5.63
N VAL A 467 -26.86 -14.87 -5.31
CA VAL A 467 -26.03 -14.13 -4.35
C VAL A 467 -25.90 -12.64 -4.72
N SER A 468 -25.59 -12.36 -5.99
CA SER A 468 -25.46 -10.98 -6.50
C SER A 468 -26.78 -10.21 -6.41
N ASN A 469 -27.89 -10.85 -6.78
CA ASN A 469 -29.23 -10.25 -6.72
C ASN A 469 -29.68 -10.02 -5.27
N THR A 470 -29.39 -10.96 -4.36
CA THR A 470 -29.70 -10.85 -2.93
C THR A 470 -28.94 -9.67 -2.33
N TYR A 471 -27.65 -9.51 -2.63
CA TYR A 471 -26.89 -8.34 -2.18
C TYR A 471 -27.54 -7.01 -2.56
N ARG A 472 -27.93 -6.87 -3.83
CA ARG A 472 -28.57 -5.64 -4.36
C ARG A 472 -29.92 -5.34 -3.74
N ARG A 473 -30.70 -6.39 -3.41
CA ARG A 473 -32.00 -6.26 -2.71
C ARG A 473 -31.82 -5.91 -1.24
N THR A 474 -30.81 -6.48 -0.61
CA THR A 474 -30.51 -6.26 0.82
C THR A 474 -29.99 -4.85 1.08
N TYR A 475 -29.18 -4.32 0.14
CA TYR A 475 -28.56 -2.99 0.24
C TYR A 475 -28.91 -2.12 -0.98
N PRO A 476 -30.18 -1.67 -1.14
CA PRO A 476 -30.62 -0.94 -2.34
C PRO A 476 -29.94 0.43 -2.50
N GLY A 477 -29.35 0.98 -1.45
CA GLY A 477 -28.54 2.20 -1.50
C GLY A 477 -27.26 2.03 -2.31
N VAL A 478 -26.70 0.82 -2.34
CA VAL A 478 -25.42 0.55 -3.03
C VAL A 478 -25.56 0.64 -4.56
N PRO A 479 -26.53 0.01 -5.24
CA PRO A 479 -26.76 0.25 -6.67
C PRO A 479 -27.05 1.71 -7.05
N ARG A 480 -27.74 2.47 -6.18
CA ARG A 480 -27.93 3.93 -6.39
C ARG A 480 -26.60 4.65 -6.34
N TYR A 481 -25.77 4.37 -5.33
CA TYR A 481 -24.42 4.91 -5.23
C TYR A 481 -23.60 4.62 -6.49
N TRP A 482 -23.60 3.38 -7.00
CA TRP A 482 -22.88 3.04 -8.23
C TRP A 482 -23.30 3.93 -9.40
N LYS A 483 -24.63 4.08 -9.61
CA LYS A 483 -25.17 4.93 -10.66
C LYS A 483 -24.71 6.38 -10.48
N ASP A 484 -24.89 6.94 -9.28
CA ASP A 484 -24.58 8.34 -8.99
C ASP A 484 -23.09 8.65 -9.18
N GLN A 485 -22.19 7.74 -8.77
CA GLN A 485 -20.74 7.91 -8.97
C GLN A 485 -20.36 7.83 -10.45
N CYS A 486 -20.92 6.89 -11.20
CA CYS A 486 -20.68 6.80 -12.64
C CYS A 486 -21.19 8.04 -13.37
N ASP A 487 -22.39 8.51 -13.05
CA ASP A 487 -22.97 9.71 -13.67
C ASP A 487 -22.16 10.96 -13.30
N LYS A 488 -21.78 11.11 -12.04
CA LYS A 488 -20.88 12.18 -11.58
C LYS A 488 -19.56 12.17 -12.36
N ALA A 489 -18.91 11.00 -12.45
CA ALA A 489 -17.64 10.88 -13.16
C ALA A 489 -17.77 11.23 -14.66
N ARG A 490 -18.85 10.80 -15.32
CA ARG A 490 -19.11 11.18 -16.71
C ARG A 490 -19.30 12.68 -16.92
N HIS A 491 -20.01 13.36 -16.01
CA HIS A 491 -20.28 14.79 -16.12
C HIS A 491 -19.09 15.65 -15.74
N THR A 492 -18.44 15.34 -14.61
CA THR A 492 -17.39 16.19 -14.04
C THR A 492 -15.99 15.76 -14.46
N GLY A 493 -15.80 14.49 -14.84
CA GLY A 493 -14.50 13.89 -15.09
C GLY A 493 -13.74 13.49 -13.83
N VAL A 494 -14.32 13.68 -12.62
CA VAL A 494 -13.61 13.49 -11.37
C VAL A 494 -14.52 12.94 -10.26
N VAL A 495 -13.98 12.06 -9.43
CA VAL A 495 -14.58 11.60 -8.17
C VAL A 495 -13.65 11.89 -7.01
N HIS A 496 -14.17 11.90 -5.77
CA HIS A 496 -13.39 12.32 -4.59
C HIS A 496 -13.55 11.34 -3.45
N THR A 497 -12.51 11.23 -2.63
CA THR A 497 -12.59 10.61 -1.30
C THR A 497 -13.30 11.52 -0.30
N ILE A 498 -13.50 11.01 0.91
CA ILE A 498 -14.09 11.78 2.03
C ILE A 498 -13.20 12.96 2.44
N ALA A 499 -11.89 12.83 2.35
CA ALA A 499 -10.92 13.88 2.62
C ALA A 499 -10.75 14.88 1.46
N GLY A 500 -11.48 14.68 0.36
CA GLY A 500 -11.46 15.58 -0.82
C GLY A 500 -10.34 15.31 -1.82
N ARG A 501 -9.60 14.18 -1.70
CA ARG A 501 -8.63 13.79 -2.75
C ARG A 501 -9.37 13.45 -4.04
N PRO A 502 -8.96 14.02 -5.19
CA PRO A 502 -9.57 13.72 -6.48
C PRO A 502 -8.99 12.45 -7.11
N LEU A 503 -9.80 11.83 -7.98
CA LEU A 503 -9.35 10.92 -9.02
C LEU A 503 -9.90 11.41 -10.35
N HIS A 504 -9.01 11.74 -11.27
CA HIS A 504 -9.37 12.20 -12.60
C HIS A 504 -9.63 11.01 -13.53
N LEU A 505 -10.81 10.97 -14.10
CA LEU A 505 -11.27 9.92 -15.02
C LEU A 505 -11.60 10.46 -16.41
N GLY A 506 -11.50 11.80 -16.60
CA GLY A 506 -11.94 12.47 -17.82
C GLY A 506 -13.47 12.48 -17.96
N LYS A 507 -13.99 13.53 -18.60
CA LYS A 507 -15.43 13.63 -18.90
C LYS A 507 -15.85 12.59 -19.94
N GLY A 508 -17.08 12.10 -19.86
CA GLY A 508 -17.68 11.24 -20.88
C GLY A 508 -18.09 12.00 -22.14
N PRO A 509 -18.41 11.30 -23.23
CA PRO A 509 -18.41 9.84 -23.35
C PRO A 509 -17.02 9.24 -23.35
N TRP A 510 -16.87 8.07 -22.74
CA TRP A 510 -15.59 7.36 -22.67
C TRP A 510 -15.44 6.35 -23.81
N PRO A 511 -14.20 6.04 -24.27
CA PRO A 511 -13.95 4.94 -25.18
C PRO A 511 -14.53 3.63 -24.63
N ARG A 512 -15.13 2.81 -25.48
CA ARG A 512 -15.85 1.59 -25.08
C ARG A 512 -14.96 0.65 -24.26
N GLU A 513 -13.71 0.49 -24.68
CA GLU A 513 -12.70 -0.35 -24.03
C GLU A 513 -12.30 0.14 -22.65
N GLN A 514 -12.40 1.44 -22.38
CA GLN A 514 -12.06 2.07 -21.10
C GLN A 514 -13.27 2.31 -20.19
N SER A 515 -14.49 2.22 -20.72
CA SER A 515 -15.71 2.60 -20.00
C SER A 515 -15.88 1.80 -18.71
N TRP A 516 -15.72 0.49 -18.77
CA TRP A 516 -15.81 -0.38 -17.58
C TRP A 516 -14.75 -0.04 -16.53
N GLY A 517 -13.50 0.19 -16.92
CA GLY A 517 -12.42 0.56 -16.01
C GLY A 517 -12.69 1.88 -15.30
N ARG A 518 -13.16 2.90 -16.05
CA ARG A 518 -13.50 4.22 -15.48
C ARG A 518 -14.70 4.14 -14.54
N GLU A 519 -15.77 3.41 -14.88
CA GLU A 519 -16.90 3.17 -13.99
C GLU A 519 -16.49 2.42 -12.72
N SER A 520 -15.69 1.36 -12.86
CA SER A 520 -15.18 0.61 -11.72
C SER A 520 -14.33 1.49 -10.80
N SER A 521 -13.46 2.33 -11.36
CA SER A 521 -12.65 3.28 -10.59
C SER A 521 -13.52 4.36 -9.92
N ALA A 522 -14.56 4.86 -10.60
CA ALA A 522 -15.50 5.83 -10.04
C ALA A 522 -16.24 5.29 -8.81
N ILE A 523 -16.61 4.01 -8.84
CA ILE A 523 -17.28 3.32 -7.73
C ILE A 523 -16.31 3.01 -6.58
N ASN A 524 -15.10 2.53 -6.91
CA ASN A 524 -14.16 1.99 -5.94
C ASN A 524 -13.36 3.08 -5.21
N PHE A 525 -12.93 4.12 -5.95
CA PHE A 525 -12.01 5.12 -5.42
C PHE A 525 -12.55 5.89 -4.20
N PRO A 526 -13.82 6.37 -4.15
CA PRO A 526 -14.32 7.04 -2.96
C PRO A 526 -14.21 6.17 -1.71
N VAL A 527 -14.51 4.89 -1.81
CA VAL A 527 -14.52 3.93 -0.69
C VAL A 527 -13.09 3.56 -0.27
N GLN A 528 -12.30 3.00 -1.18
CA GLN A 528 -10.93 2.56 -0.87
C GLN A 528 -9.98 3.73 -0.60
N GLY A 529 -10.16 4.84 -1.32
CA GLY A 529 -9.38 6.05 -1.10
C GLY A 529 -9.68 6.68 0.25
N SER A 530 -10.94 6.68 0.71
CA SER A 530 -11.28 7.16 2.05
C SER A 530 -10.73 6.25 3.14
N GLY A 531 -10.64 4.94 2.90
CA GLY A 531 -9.92 4.03 3.79
C GLY A 531 -8.42 4.38 3.90
N ALA A 532 -7.80 4.76 2.79
CA ALA A 532 -6.41 5.24 2.79
C ALA A 532 -6.26 6.58 3.54
N ASP A 533 -7.18 7.54 3.31
CA ASP A 533 -7.19 8.83 4.05
C ASP A 533 -7.34 8.61 5.56
N GLN A 534 -8.24 7.71 5.96
CA GLN A 534 -8.42 7.31 7.36
C GLN A 534 -7.13 6.75 7.96
N LYS A 535 -6.41 5.93 7.21
CA LYS A 535 -5.12 5.39 7.65
C LYS A 535 -4.07 6.48 7.82
N TYR A 536 -3.99 7.47 6.90
CA TYR A 536 -3.09 8.61 7.09
C TYR A 536 -3.46 9.44 8.32
N LEU A 537 -4.75 9.62 8.60
CA LEU A 537 -5.20 10.29 9.83
C LEU A 537 -4.78 9.49 11.08
N ALA A 538 -4.92 8.17 11.04
CA ALA A 538 -4.47 7.28 12.11
C ALA A 538 -2.94 7.31 12.30
N LEU A 539 -2.16 7.27 11.22
CA LEU A 539 -0.71 7.43 11.26
C LEU A 539 -0.29 8.79 11.85
N ALA A 540 -0.99 9.87 11.48
CA ALA A 540 -0.74 11.19 12.06
C ALA A 540 -1.02 11.23 13.59
N ALA A 541 -1.99 10.44 14.08
CA ALA A 541 -2.21 10.26 15.52
C ALA A 541 -1.09 9.42 16.16
N LEU A 542 -0.66 8.33 15.52
CA LEU A 542 0.45 7.49 16.00
C LEU A 542 1.76 8.27 16.15
N ARG A 543 2.04 9.25 15.28
CA ARG A 543 3.22 10.12 15.43
C ARG A 543 3.28 10.82 16.79
N THR A 544 2.13 11.10 17.39
CA THR A 544 2.04 11.77 18.70
C THR A 544 1.93 10.77 19.86
N LEU A 545 1.33 9.62 19.62
CA LEU A 545 1.03 8.63 20.66
C LEU A 545 2.20 7.68 20.93
N LEU A 546 2.83 7.13 19.89
CA LEU A 546 3.90 6.13 20.04
C LEU A 546 5.09 6.62 20.88
N PRO A 547 5.58 7.87 20.76
CA PRO A 547 6.69 8.35 21.58
C PRO A 547 6.41 8.34 23.10
N ARG A 548 5.14 8.40 23.53
CA ARG A 548 4.76 8.32 24.95
C ARG A 548 5.12 6.98 25.60
N TYR A 549 5.26 5.96 24.76
CA TYR A 549 5.54 4.58 25.14
C TYR A 549 6.91 4.11 24.65
N ASN A 550 7.79 5.00 24.23
CA ASN A 550 9.06 4.68 23.57
C ASN A 550 8.85 3.72 22.35
N GLY A 551 7.67 3.80 21.73
CA GLY A 551 7.31 3.00 20.59
C GLY A 551 7.63 3.69 19.26
N ARG A 552 7.69 2.89 18.19
CA ARG A 552 7.83 3.39 16.82
C ARG A 552 6.92 2.64 15.85
N LEU A 553 6.58 3.31 14.73
CA LEU A 553 5.93 2.63 13.61
C LEU A 553 6.87 1.54 13.09
N TYR A 554 6.30 0.36 12.83
CA TYR A 554 7.05 -0.76 12.30
C TYR A 554 6.79 -0.94 10.80
N PHE A 555 5.52 -0.99 10.42
CA PHE A 555 5.03 -0.91 9.05
C PHE A 555 3.52 -0.64 9.05
N GLU A 556 2.95 -0.44 7.87
CA GLU A 556 1.51 -0.37 7.67
C GLU A 556 1.13 -1.33 6.53
N LEU A 557 -0.05 -1.92 6.58
CA LEU A 557 -0.50 -2.86 5.55
C LEU A 557 -2.01 -2.84 5.42
N HIS A 558 -2.50 -2.50 4.24
CA HIS A 558 -3.93 -2.38 3.93
C HIS A 558 -4.66 -1.42 4.88
N ASP A 559 -5.47 -1.94 5.79
CA ASP A 559 -6.22 -1.27 6.85
C ASP A 559 -5.55 -1.38 8.23
N GLY A 560 -4.48 -2.18 8.34
CA GLY A 560 -3.72 -2.41 9.56
C GLY A 560 -2.53 -1.47 9.75
N LEU A 561 -2.26 -1.13 11.01
CA LEU A 561 -1.13 -0.36 11.49
C LEU A 561 -0.32 -1.22 12.46
N TYR A 562 0.97 -1.26 12.28
CA TYR A 562 1.87 -2.11 13.07
C TYR A 562 2.96 -1.27 13.72
N ALA A 563 3.12 -1.41 15.03
CA ALA A 563 4.16 -0.73 15.78
C ALA A 563 4.86 -1.70 16.74
N ILE A 564 6.08 -1.36 17.12
CA ILE A 564 6.78 -2.01 18.22
C ILE A 564 6.89 -1.07 19.40
N VAL A 565 6.69 -1.63 20.58
CA VAL A 565 6.73 -0.90 21.86
C VAL A 565 7.49 -1.78 22.85
N PRO A 566 8.33 -1.21 23.74
CA PRO A 566 8.95 -1.97 24.84
C PRO A 566 7.95 -2.80 25.61
N ASP A 567 8.34 -3.98 26.05
CA ASP A 567 7.46 -4.97 26.64
C ASP A 567 6.62 -4.43 27.82
N GLU A 568 7.27 -3.63 28.68
CA GLU A 568 6.66 -3.02 29.85
C GLU A 568 5.54 -2.02 29.53
N HIS A 569 5.53 -1.44 28.33
CA HIS A 569 4.51 -0.46 27.89
C HIS A 569 3.47 -1.06 26.94
N ALA A 570 3.64 -2.29 26.48
CA ALA A 570 2.89 -2.85 25.36
C ALA A 570 1.36 -2.91 25.61
N VAL A 571 0.94 -3.32 26.81
CA VAL A 571 -0.49 -3.47 27.16
C VAL A 571 -1.18 -2.11 27.24
N GLU A 572 -0.54 -1.14 27.89
CA GLU A 572 -1.08 0.21 28.05
C GLU A 572 -1.16 0.92 26.70
N ALA A 573 -0.06 0.90 25.92
CA ALA A 573 -0.01 1.44 24.56
C ALA A 573 -1.09 0.81 23.66
N CYS A 574 -1.26 -0.52 23.73
CA CYS A 574 -2.25 -1.22 22.93
C CYS A 574 -3.67 -0.68 23.21
N ARG A 575 -4.05 -0.53 24.50
CA ARG A 575 -5.36 -0.04 24.95
C ARG A 575 -5.59 1.42 24.57
N GLU A 576 -4.68 2.32 24.94
CA GLU A 576 -4.86 3.75 24.71
C GLU A 576 -4.86 4.10 23.23
N ILE A 577 -3.97 3.50 22.44
CA ILE A 577 -3.91 3.74 21.00
C ILE A 577 -5.15 3.16 20.30
N LYS A 578 -5.60 1.94 20.67
CA LYS A 578 -6.87 1.37 20.17
C LYS A 578 -8.03 2.33 20.37
N HIS A 579 -8.16 2.87 21.60
CA HIS A 579 -9.21 3.85 21.91
C HIS A 579 -9.08 5.13 21.06
N ALA A 580 -7.87 5.69 20.95
CA ALA A 580 -7.62 6.89 20.16
C ALA A 580 -7.92 6.69 18.67
N LEU A 581 -7.53 5.55 18.09
CA LEU A 581 -7.77 5.24 16.69
C LEU A 581 -9.25 4.94 16.39
N SER A 582 -9.98 4.37 17.34
CA SER A 582 -11.43 4.18 17.22
C SER A 582 -12.22 5.50 17.28
N ASN A 583 -11.60 6.59 17.77
CA ASN A 583 -12.19 7.91 17.95
C ASN A 583 -11.42 9.01 17.20
N LEU A 584 -11.02 8.74 15.96
CA LEU A 584 -10.31 9.73 15.16
C LEU A 584 -11.14 10.99 14.92
N PRO A 585 -10.53 12.20 14.94
CA PRO A 585 -11.23 13.47 14.86
C PRO A 585 -11.59 13.85 13.42
N TYR A 586 -12.49 13.11 12.77
CA TYR A 586 -12.86 13.28 11.36
C TYR A 586 -13.40 14.66 11.04
N GLU A 587 -14.23 15.24 11.93
CA GLU A 587 -14.78 16.58 11.75
C GLU A 587 -13.68 17.65 11.76
N LYS A 588 -12.75 17.57 12.70
CA LYS A 588 -11.59 18.49 12.76
C LYS A 588 -10.66 18.30 11.56
N ALA A 589 -10.44 17.07 11.14
CA ALA A 589 -9.51 16.74 10.06
C ALA A 589 -10.06 17.10 8.69
N TRP A 590 -11.32 16.74 8.41
CA TRP A 590 -11.89 16.83 7.05
C TRP A 590 -13.15 17.70 6.97
N GLY A 591 -13.70 18.18 8.09
CA GLY A 591 -14.95 18.94 8.14
C GLY A 591 -16.19 18.06 7.92
N VAL A 592 -16.11 16.77 8.24
CA VAL A 592 -17.20 15.81 8.00
C VAL A 592 -17.56 15.07 9.28
N GLN A 593 -18.84 15.15 9.66
CA GLN A 593 -19.40 14.27 10.68
C GLN A 593 -19.80 12.94 10.06
N LEU A 594 -19.29 11.84 10.60
CA LEU A 594 -19.61 10.50 10.13
C LEU A 594 -20.83 9.95 10.87
N PRO A 595 -21.77 9.28 10.17
CA PRO A 595 -22.98 8.74 10.79
C PRO A 595 -22.72 7.44 11.58
N ILE A 596 -21.52 6.89 11.53
CA ILE A 596 -21.12 5.62 12.15
C ILE A 596 -19.70 5.74 12.74
N GLN A 597 -19.41 4.84 13.68
CA GLN A 597 -18.06 4.68 14.23
C GLN A 597 -17.21 3.73 13.37
N PHE A 598 -15.89 3.85 13.49
CA PHE A 598 -14.91 2.95 12.89
C PHE A 598 -14.09 2.30 14.01
N PRO A 599 -14.61 1.21 14.62
CA PRO A 599 -13.90 0.52 15.69
C PRO A 599 -12.61 -0.12 15.18
N VAL A 600 -11.65 -0.22 16.08
CA VAL A 600 -10.33 -0.80 15.82
C VAL A 600 -10.18 -2.06 16.67
N ASP A 601 -9.82 -3.16 16.02
CA ASP A 601 -9.37 -4.37 16.67
C ASP A 601 -7.87 -4.26 16.94
N ALA A 602 -7.41 -4.88 18.05
CA ALA A 602 -6.00 -4.86 18.38
C ALA A 602 -5.49 -6.26 18.70
N LYS A 603 -4.24 -6.53 18.32
CA LYS A 603 -3.52 -7.76 18.61
C LYS A 603 -2.12 -7.46 19.03
N LEU A 604 -1.53 -8.30 19.86
CA LEU A 604 -0.14 -8.14 20.30
C LEU A 604 0.58 -9.50 20.41
N GLY A 605 1.90 -9.46 20.26
CA GLY A 605 2.74 -10.65 20.34
C GLY A 605 4.17 -10.39 19.89
N LYS A 606 4.98 -11.44 19.86
CA LYS A 606 6.41 -11.34 19.47
C LYS A 606 6.64 -11.53 17.98
N SER A 607 5.80 -12.30 17.31
CA SER A 607 5.86 -12.54 15.87
C SER A 607 4.54 -12.18 15.22
N TRP A 608 4.58 -11.61 14.03
CA TRP A 608 3.37 -11.26 13.27
C TRP A 608 2.48 -12.48 12.98
N GLY A 609 3.08 -13.67 12.81
CA GLY A 609 2.33 -14.91 12.60
C GLY A 609 1.61 -15.46 13.84
N SER A 610 1.95 -14.96 15.04
CA SER A 610 1.43 -15.46 16.33
C SER A 610 0.77 -14.39 17.19
N LEU A 611 0.35 -13.27 16.59
CA LEU A 611 -0.36 -12.21 17.30
C LEU A 611 -1.68 -12.74 17.91
N LYS A 612 -1.95 -12.37 19.15
CA LYS A 612 -3.17 -12.73 19.88
C LYS A 612 -4.07 -11.51 20.06
N GLU A 613 -5.37 -11.72 19.96
CA GLU A 613 -6.35 -10.66 20.21
C GLU A 613 -6.17 -10.06 21.60
N PHE A 614 -6.15 -8.73 21.63
CA PHE A 614 -6.15 -7.97 22.87
C PHE A 614 -7.58 -7.90 23.40
N LYS A 615 -7.81 -8.54 24.52
CA LYS A 615 -9.06 -8.47 25.29
C LYS A 615 -8.83 -7.52 26.47
N GLU A 616 -9.66 -6.50 26.56
CA GLU A 616 -9.66 -5.54 27.67
C GLU A 616 -10.06 -6.19 28.99
#